data_0abd704aeb48424cb617f19f9b1fa389
#
_entry.id   0abd704aeb48424cb617f19f9b1fa389
#
_cell.length_a   1.000
_cell.length_b   1.000
_cell.length_c   1.000
_cell.angle_alpha   90.00
_cell.angle_beta   90.00
_cell.angle_gamma   90.00
#
_symmetry.space_group_name_H-M   'P 1'
#
loop_
_entity.id
_entity.type
_entity.pdbx_description
1 polymer ?
#
loop_
_entity_poly.entity_id
_entity_poly.type
_entity_poly.pdbx_seq_one_letter_code
_entity_poly.pdbx_strand_id
1 'polypeptide(L)'
;MTPYAARRIRTALMTIVMFGIVVAFLSPLVQMTLSSLKSERQVSQAHAPLLPSDPRTFTHEGRQYDVYRVPLDGTVRELALVKKGRAESEFLDPAAPERGTVVWRGSWRTLKPSWVLAPQWSNYAAVWRLIDFPRLLLNTITLAVISTIGTVLSCTLVAYGFARFRFPGRGPLFTLLIATIFLPTAVTLIPTYTIFVQIGWVGTWLPLLVPTFFANAYSVFLLRQYFLTIPREMDEAASIDGAGPLRTLRSVIVPQAWPAITAVILFNFVYTWNDYFTPLVYLSGRPELQPLQVGLAAFNGLYSTKPAYIQAGAMMTIAVPVILFICFQRTFVRGIMSTGVEK
;
A
#
# COMPACT_ATOMS: atom_id res chain seq x y z
N MET A 1 26.22 23.64 -33.82
CA MET A 1 24.88 23.10 -33.54
C MET A 1 23.91 24.27 -33.54
N THR A 2 22.84 24.18 -34.31
CA THR A 2 21.80 25.23 -34.28
C THR A 2 21.09 25.22 -32.91
N PRO A 3 20.67 26.38 -32.37
CA PRO A 3 20.00 26.46 -31.07
C PRO A 3 18.73 25.56 -30.98
N TYR A 4 18.13 25.28 -32.11
CA TYR A 4 17.00 24.38 -32.27
C TYR A 4 17.36 22.89 -32.03
N ALA A 5 18.52 22.44 -32.57
CA ALA A 5 19.02 21.09 -32.36
C ALA A 5 19.42 20.84 -30.91
N ALA A 6 20.09 21.82 -30.27
CA ALA A 6 20.42 21.73 -28.83
C ALA A 6 19.20 21.66 -27.94
N ARG A 7 18.12 22.38 -28.24
CA ARG A 7 16.86 22.32 -27.51
C ARG A 7 16.17 20.95 -27.63
N ARG A 8 16.14 20.36 -28.84
CA ARG A 8 15.60 19.02 -29.08
C ARG A 8 16.35 17.93 -28.32
N ILE A 9 17.69 17.98 -28.35
CA ILE A 9 18.53 17.01 -27.63
C ILE A 9 18.28 17.11 -26.12
N ARG A 10 18.24 18.34 -25.59
CA ARG A 10 17.93 18.54 -24.14
C ARG A 10 16.55 18.00 -23.77
N THR A 11 15.52 18.26 -24.59
CA THR A 11 14.18 17.74 -24.35
C THR A 11 14.16 16.22 -24.41
N ALA A 12 14.81 15.60 -25.41
CA ALA A 12 14.91 14.15 -25.53
C ALA A 12 15.63 13.53 -24.32
N LEU A 13 16.75 14.13 -23.89
CA LEU A 13 17.49 13.67 -22.71
C LEU A 13 16.63 13.76 -21.45
N MET A 14 15.94 14.88 -21.23
CA MET A 14 15.01 15.04 -20.12
C MET A 14 13.88 13.99 -20.14
N THR A 15 13.31 13.73 -21.32
CA THR A 15 12.27 12.71 -21.49
C THR A 15 12.78 11.32 -21.14
N ILE A 16 14.00 10.95 -21.59
CA ILE A 16 14.62 9.66 -21.26
C ILE A 16 14.86 9.54 -19.75
N VAL A 17 15.41 10.59 -19.13
CA VAL A 17 15.63 10.60 -17.67
C VAL A 17 14.31 10.47 -16.92
N MET A 18 13.29 11.24 -17.29
CA MET A 18 11.97 11.17 -16.67
C MET A 18 11.33 9.79 -16.86
N PHE A 19 11.45 9.20 -18.04
CA PHE A 19 10.98 7.83 -18.30
C PHE A 19 11.72 6.81 -17.44
N GLY A 20 13.06 6.93 -17.32
CA GLY A 20 13.85 6.08 -16.43
C GLY A 20 13.41 6.17 -14.96
N ILE A 21 13.13 7.39 -14.48
CA ILE A 21 12.61 7.62 -13.14
C ILE A 21 11.23 6.92 -12.97
N VAL A 22 10.33 7.09 -13.93
CA VAL A 22 9.00 6.46 -13.89
C VAL A 22 9.13 4.94 -13.87
N VAL A 23 9.98 4.34 -14.72
CA VAL A 23 10.23 2.89 -14.73
C VAL A 23 10.80 2.42 -13.39
N ALA A 24 11.76 3.14 -12.81
CA ALA A 24 12.33 2.82 -11.51
C ALA A 24 11.27 2.86 -10.39
N PHE A 25 10.40 3.89 -10.39
CA PHE A 25 9.31 4.01 -9.42
C PHE A 25 8.22 2.93 -9.59
N LEU A 26 7.92 2.53 -10.81
CA LEU A 26 6.90 1.50 -11.09
C LEU A 26 7.45 0.07 -10.96
N SER A 27 8.78 -0.12 -10.97
CA SER A 27 9.39 -1.44 -10.93
C SER A 27 8.97 -2.29 -9.71
N PRO A 28 8.82 -1.76 -8.47
CA PRO A 28 8.33 -2.52 -7.35
C PRO A 28 6.89 -3.02 -7.55
N LEU A 29 6.01 -2.20 -8.15
CA LEU A 29 4.63 -2.60 -8.44
C LEU A 29 4.57 -3.72 -9.48
N VAL A 30 5.40 -3.63 -10.53
CA VAL A 30 5.54 -4.70 -11.52
C VAL A 30 6.04 -5.98 -10.86
N GLN A 31 7.06 -5.90 -10.00
CA GLN A 31 7.57 -7.05 -9.28
C GLN A 31 6.52 -7.66 -8.33
N MET A 32 5.76 -6.83 -7.61
CA MET A 32 4.66 -7.28 -6.76
C MET A 32 3.59 -8.02 -7.58
N THR A 33 3.20 -7.46 -8.73
CA THR A 33 2.24 -8.08 -9.65
C THR A 33 2.73 -9.43 -10.15
N LEU A 34 3.98 -9.51 -10.62
CA LEU A 34 4.57 -10.76 -11.06
C LEU A 34 4.65 -11.78 -9.91
N SER A 35 5.04 -11.34 -8.71
CA SER A 35 5.18 -12.20 -7.54
C SER A 35 3.85 -12.70 -7.01
N SER A 36 2.77 -11.92 -7.13
CA SER A 36 1.42 -12.34 -6.75
C SER A 36 0.86 -13.49 -7.59
N LEU A 37 1.38 -13.62 -8.82
CA LEU A 37 0.98 -14.64 -9.78
C LEU A 37 1.92 -15.88 -9.80
N LYS A 38 2.94 -15.92 -8.93
CA LYS A 38 3.85 -17.06 -8.84
C LYS A 38 3.27 -18.19 -8.00
N SER A 39 3.66 -19.42 -8.31
CA SER A 39 3.38 -20.57 -7.48
C SER A 39 4.33 -20.65 -6.27
N GLU A 40 3.92 -21.35 -5.21
CA GLU A 40 4.79 -21.59 -4.04
C GLU A 40 6.08 -22.32 -4.44
N ARG A 41 6.01 -23.22 -5.43
CA ARG A 41 7.18 -23.93 -5.97
C ARG A 41 8.16 -22.96 -6.62
N GLN A 42 7.67 -21.99 -7.39
CA GLN A 42 8.51 -20.99 -8.03
C GLN A 42 9.19 -20.07 -7.01
N VAL A 43 8.45 -19.62 -6.00
CA VAL A 43 8.99 -18.71 -4.96
C VAL A 43 10.07 -19.39 -4.12
N SER A 44 9.98 -20.70 -3.92
CA SER A 44 10.93 -21.48 -3.14
C SER A 44 12.25 -21.79 -3.88
N GLN A 45 12.37 -21.48 -5.17
CA GLN A 45 13.54 -21.80 -5.99
C GLN A 45 14.39 -20.57 -6.29
N ALA A 46 15.65 -20.58 -5.87
CA ALA A 46 16.57 -19.45 -5.98
C ALA A 46 16.86 -18.98 -7.43
N HIS A 47 16.69 -19.87 -8.43
CA HIS A 47 16.98 -19.58 -9.85
C HIS A 47 15.71 -19.64 -10.73
N ALA A 48 14.54 -19.42 -10.12
CA ALA A 48 13.28 -19.40 -10.85
C ALA A 48 13.20 -18.18 -11.79
N PRO A 49 12.47 -18.28 -12.91
CA PRO A 49 12.27 -17.16 -13.84
C PRO A 49 11.55 -15.99 -13.16
N LEU A 50 11.76 -14.78 -13.72
CA LEU A 50 11.06 -13.58 -13.24
C LEU A 50 9.55 -13.65 -13.51
N LEU A 51 9.17 -14.17 -14.68
CA LEU A 51 7.77 -14.31 -15.07
C LEU A 51 7.09 -15.44 -14.30
N PRO A 52 5.78 -15.31 -13.99
CA PRO A 52 5.01 -16.34 -13.33
C PRO A 52 5.02 -17.65 -14.13
N SER A 53 5.62 -18.68 -13.57
CA SER A 53 5.86 -19.95 -14.26
C SER A 53 5.77 -21.10 -13.27
N ASP A 54 5.41 -22.28 -13.79
CA ASP A 54 5.47 -23.54 -13.04
C ASP A 54 6.50 -24.50 -13.64
N PRO A 55 7.10 -25.37 -12.85
CA PRO A 55 7.90 -26.46 -13.39
C PRO A 55 7.07 -27.29 -14.35
N ARG A 56 7.60 -27.51 -15.54
CA ARG A 56 6.96 -28.39 -16.52
C ARG A 56 6.90 -29.81 -15.96
N THR A 57 5.71 -30.41 -15.99
CA THR A 57 5.50 -31.80 -15.57
C THR A 57 5.12 -32.67 -16.77
N PHE A 58 5.52 -33.92 -16.73
CA PHE A 58 5.13 -34.95 -17.70
C PHE A 58 4.41 -36.08 -16.97
N THR A 59 3.23 -36.48 -17.46
CA THR A 59 2.47 -37.58 -16.87
C THR A 59 2.70 -38.84 -17.68
N HIS A 60 3.22 -39.89 -17.01
CA HIS A 60 3.41 -41.20 -17.59
C HIS A 60 2.91 -42.27 -16.60
N GLU A 61 2.12 -43.21 -17.08
CA GLU A 61 1.51 -44.28 -16.27
C GLU A 61 0.78 -43.79 -15.00
N GLY A 62 0.08 -42.68 -15.09
CA GLY A 62 -0.66 -42.09 -13.98
C GLY A 62 0.18 -41.35 -12.94
N ARG A 63 1.49 -41.23 -13.13
CA ARG A 63 2.41 -40.49 -12.26
C ARG A 63 2.92 -39.24 -12.93
N GLN A 64 3.05 -38.15 -12.16
CA GLN A 64 3.63 -36.90 -12.64
C GLN A 64 5.12 -36.84 -12.30
N TYR A 65 5.92 -36.45 -13.30
CA TYR A 65 7.38 -36.29 -13.19
C TYR A 65 7.77 -34.87 -13.58
N ASP A 66 8.66 -34.26 -12.80
CA ASP A 66 9.21 -32.93 -13.09
C ASP A 66 10.19 -33.02 -14.26
N VAL A 67 10.10 -32.09 -15.21
CA VAL A 67 10.97 -32.04 -16.39
C VAL A 67 12.15 -31.13 -16.14
N TYR A 68 13.34 -31.64 -16.43
CA TYR A 68 14.61 -30.94 -16.27
C TYR A 68 15.34 -30.78 -17.61
N ARG A 69 16.17 -29.77 -17.71
CA ARG A 69 17.10 -29.58 -18.84
C ARG A 69 18.36 -30.37 -18.54
N VAL A 70 18.52 -31.49 -19.22
CA VAL A 70 19.61 -32.45 -19.03
C VAL A 70 20.61 -32.33 -20.17
N PRO A 71 21.90 -32.07 -19.89
CA PRO A 71 22.96 -32.13 -20.90
C PRO A 71 23.28 -33.57 -21.26
N LEU A 72 22.99 -33.97 -22.49
CA LEU A 72 23.26 -35.31 -23.04
C LEU A 72 23.95 -35.14 -24.39
N ASP A 73 25.07 -35.79 -24.58
CA ASP A 73 25.80 -35.85 -25.88
C ASP A 73 26.03 -34.47 -26.52
N GLY A 74 26.40 -33.47 -25.69
CA GLY A 74 26.65 -32.10 -26.17
C GLY A 74 25.39 -31.29 -26.48
N THR A 75 24.18 -31.87 -26.30
CA THR A 75 22.89 -31.18 -26.48
C THR A 75 22.11 -31.14 -25.16
N VAL A 76 21.35 -30.05 -24.96
CA VAL A 76 20.45 -29.95 -23.81
C VAL A 76 19.07 -30.45 -24.19
N ARG A 77 18.60 -31.52 -23.55
CA ARG A 77 17.28 -32.09 -23.76
C ARG A 77 16.37 -31.87 -22.54
N GLU A 78 15.08 -31.75 -22.76
CA GLU A 78 14.09 -31.70 -21.71
C GLU A 78 13.58 -33.11 -21.38
N LEU A 79 13.96 -33.64 -20.23
CA LEU A 79 13.68 -35.00 -19.82
C LEU A 79 12.95 -35.02 -18.46
N ALA A 80 12.01 -35.92 -18.31
CA ALA A 80 11.25 -36.14 -17.09
C ALA A 80 12.05 -37.01 -16.09
N LEU A 81 12.21 -36.55 -14.86
CA LEU A 81 12.96 -37.21 -13.80
C LEU A 81 12.14 -38.35 -13.17
N VAL A 82 12.42 -39.60 -13.52
CA VAL A 82 11.69 -40.78 -13.03
C VAL A 82 12.24 -41.23 -11.70
N LYS A 83 13.60 -41.37 -11.61
CA LYS A 83 14.24 -41.83 -10.39
C LYS A 83 15.36 -40.90 -9.95
N LYS A 84 15.22 -40.42 -8.71
CA LYS A 84 16.17 -39.49 -8.07
C LYS A 84 17.35 -40.25 -7.49
N GLY A 85 18.57 -39.98 -7.96
CA GLY A 85 19.80 -40.53 -7.43
C GLY A 85 20.79 -39.43 -7.03
N ARG A 86 21.81 -39.79 -6.21
CA ARG A 86 22.87 -38.85 -5.81
C ARG A 86 23.95 -38.72 -6.88
N ALA A 87 24.34 -39.83 -7.49
CA ALA A 87 25.39 -39.91 -8.51
C ALA A 87 24.83 -40.21 -9.91
N GLU A 88 23.74 -40.93 -10.01
CA GLU A 88 23.07 -41.29 -11.25
C GLU A 88 21.56 -41.12 -11.08
N SER A 89 20.88 -40.61 -12.07
CA SER A 89 19.43 -40.41 -12.08
C SER A 89 18.83 -40.91 -13.40
N GLU A 90 17.63 -41.46 -13.35
CA GLU A 90 16.94 -42.00 -14.52
C GLU A 90 15.92 -40.98 -15.03
N PHE A 91 15.98 -40.71 -16.31
CA PHE A 91 15.13 -39.78 -16.98
C PHE A 91 14.34 -40.46 -18.11
N LEU A 92 13.14 -39.97 -18.39
CA LEU A 92 12.31 -40.39 -19.49
C LEU A 92 12.17 -39.28 -20.50
N ASP A 93 12.27 -39.57 -21.78
CA ASP A 93 12.07 -38.59 -22.84
C ASP A 93 10.55 -38.37 -23.07
N PRO A 94 9.98 -37.18 -22.75
CA PRO A 94 8.56 -36.91 -23.00
C PRO A 94 8.15 -37.05 -24.46
N ALA A 95 9.09 -36.90 -25.42
CA ALA A 95 8.82 -37.01 -26.84
C ALA A 95 8.82 -38.46 -27.36
N ALA A 96 9.45 -39.35 -26.62
CA ALA A 96 9.57 -40.78 -26.99
C ALA A 96 9.59 -41.68 -25.75
N PRO A 97 8.50 -41.75 -24.97
CA PRO A 97 8.46 -42.48 -23.70
C PRO A 97 8.66 -44.01 -23.89
N GLU A 98 8.36 -44.54 -25.07
CA GLU A 98 8.48 -45.95 -25.41
C GLU A 98 9.95 -46.42 -25.50
N ARG A 99 10.93 -45.48 -25.61
CA ARG A 99 12.36 -45.82 -25.69
C ARG A 99 12.99 -46.20 -24.36
N GLY A 100 12.20 -46.13 -23.28
CA GLY A 100 12.67 -46.45 -21.94
C GLY A 100 13.42 -45.27 -21.29
N THR A 101 14.00 -45.58 -20.10
CA THR A 101 14.70 -44.57 -19.30
C THR A 101 16.14 -44.37 -19.75
N VAL A 102 16.62 -43.16 -19.70
CA VAL A 102 18.00 -42.73 -19.97
C VAL A 102 18.67 -42.45 -18.63
N VAL A 103 19.82 -43.11 -18.39
CA VAL A 103 20.62 -42.86 -17.16
C VAL A 103 21.55 -41.68 -17.41
N TRP A 104 21.42 -40.66 -16.54
CA TRP A 104 22.33 -39.51 -16.54
C TRP A 104 23.21 -39.52 -15.30
N ARG A 105 24.53 -39.36 -15.49
CA ARG A 105 25.52 -39.34 -14.41
C ARG A 105 25.73 -37.92 -13.91
N GLY A 106 25.41 -37.71 -12.62
CA GLY A 106 25.50 -36.43 -11.94
C GLY A 106 24.38 -36.23 -10.92
N SER A 107 24.50 -35.19 -10.12
CA SER A 107 23.46 -34.85 -9.15
C SER A 107 22.29 -34.10 -9.85
N TRP A 108 21.10 -34.68 -9.88
CA TRP A 108 19.92 -34.06 -10.46
C TRP A 108 19.61 -32.66 -9.88
N ARG A 109 20.11 -32.37 -8.65
CA ARG A 109 19.95 -31.05 -8.00
C ARG A 109 20.71 -29.93 -8.69
N THR A 110 21.72 -30.26 -9.52
CA THR A 110 22.45 -29.27 -10.33
C THR A 110 21.76 -28.95 -11.63
N LEU A 111 20.75 -29.74 -12.01
CA LEU A 111 19.99 -29.51 -13.24
C LEU A 111 18.98 -28.37 -13.05
N LYS A 112 18.77 -27.63 -14.12
CA LYS A 112 17.77 -26.55 -14.16
C LYS A 112 16.40 -27.16 -14.55
N PRO A 113 15.34 -26.93 -13.76
CA PRO A 113 14.01 -27.35 -14.16
C PRO A 113 13.58 -26.61 -15.43
N SER A 114 12.77 -27.27 -16.25
CA SER A 114 12.09 -26.60 -17.37
C SER A 114 10.85 -25.90 -16.83
N TRP A 115 10.60 -24.66 -17.30
CA TRP A 115 9.52 -23.82 -16.83
C TRP A 115 8.52 -23.52 -17.94
N VAL A 116 7.25 -23.49 -17.59
CA VAL A 116 6.14 -23.08 -18.49
C VAL A 116 5.45 -21.88 -17.87
N LEU A 117 5.10 -20.90 -18.69
CA LEU A 117 4.34 -19.73 -18.23
C LEU A 117 2.98 -20.19 -17.69
N ALA A 118 2.74 -19.96 -16.40
CA ALA A 118 1.56 -20.43 -15.68
C ALA A 118 1.18 -19.44 -14.56
N PRO A 119 0.54 -18.31 -14.89
CA PRO A 119 0.12 -17.34 -13.88
C PRO A 119 -0.94 -17.94 -12.95
N GLN A 120 -0.68 -17.86 -11.64
CA GLN A 120 -1.54 -18.43 -10.58
C GLN A 120 -2.60 -17.41 -10.13
N TRP A 121 -3.65 -17.22 -10.92
CA TRP A 121 -4.79 -16.37 -10.54
C TRP A 121 -5.54 -16.90 -9.31
N SER A 122 -5.40 -18.19 -9.02
CA SER A 122 -5.95 -18.83 -7.82
C SER A 122 -5.46 -18.21 -6.51
N ASN A 123 -4.29 -17.55 -6.50
CA ASN A 123 -3.77 -16.85 -5.32
C ASN A 123 -4.73 -15.75 -4.84
N TYR A 124 -5.33 -15.00 -5.77
CA TYR A 124 -6.30 -13.96 -5.43
C TYR A 124 -7.58 -14.53 -4.84
N ALA A 125 -8.10 -15.62 -5.41
CA ALA A 125 -9.26 -16.31 -4.89
C ALA A 125 -8.98 -16.97 -3.51
N ALA A 126 -7.76 -17.48 -3.31
CA ALA A 126 -7.33 -18.03 -2.03
C ALA A 126 -7.27 -16.95 -0.95
N VAL A 127 -6.64 -15.80 -1.22
CA VAL A 127 -6.59 -14.67 -0.29
C VAL A 127 -8.00 -14.19 0.07
N TRP A 128 -8.88 -14.02 -0.95
CA TRP A 128 -10.25 -13.58 -0.75
C TRP A 128 -11.01 -14.42 0.26
N ARG A 129 -10.82 -15.76 0.22
CA ARG A 129 -11.53 -16.71 1.08
C ARG A 129 -10.84 -16.92 2.43
N LEU A 130 -9.51 -17.05 2.45
CA LEU A 130 -8.77 -17.46 3.65
C LEU A 130 -8.81 -16.45 4.78
N ILE A 131 -8.83 -15.15 4.45
CA ILE A 131 -8.85 -14.08 5.45
C ILE A 131 -10.19 -13.37 5.56
N ASP A 132 -11.24 -13.87 4.88
CA ASP A 132 -12.53 -13.17 4.79
C ASP A 132 -12.33 -11.70 4.33
N PHE A 133 -11.69 -11.57 3.16
CA PHE A 133 -11.28 -10.28 2.60
C PHE A 133 -12.40 -9.22 2.56
N PRO A 134 -13.66 -9.56 2.20
CA PRO A 134 -14.76 -8.59 2.17
C PRO A 134 -15.02 -7.94 3.54
N ARG A 135 -15.01 -8.72 4.62
CA ARG A 135 -15.21 -8.20 5.97
C ARG A 135 -14.05 -7.28 6.38
N LEU A 136 -12.81 -7.72 6.19
CA LEU A 136 -11.63 -6.91 6.51
C LEU A 136 -11.59 -5.61 5.69
N LEU A 137 -12.00 -5.67 4.41
CA LEU A 137 -12.11 -4.50 3.54
C LEU A 137 -13.17 -3.52 4.06
N LEU A 138 -14.35 -4.02 4.43
CA LEU A 138 -15.42 -3.20 4.99
C LEU A 138 -14.98 -2.55 6.31
N ASN A 139 -14.33 -3.30 7.20
CA ASN A 139 -13.78 -2.76 8.44
C ASN A 139 -12.78 -1.61 8.13
N THR A 140 -11.87 -1.83 7.18
CA THR A 140 -10.86 -0.83 6.81
C THR A 140 -11.51 0.43 6.23
N ILE A 141 -12.48 0.28 5.32
CA ILE A 141 -13.22 1.42 4.75
C ILE A 141 -13.94 2.18 5.85
N THR A 142 -14.65 1.48 6.74
CA THR A 142 -15.41 2.09 7.84
C THR A 142 -14.49 2.88 8.78
N LEU A 143 -13.38 2.27 9.20
CA LEU A 143 -12.38 2.94 10.04
C LEU A 143 -11.78 4.16 9.33
N ALA A 144 -11.36 4.02 8.06
CA ALA A 144 -10.76 5.11 7.31
C ALA A 144 -11.73 6.27 7.06
N VAL A 145 -13.00 5.98 6.74
CA VAL A 145 -14.01 7.02 6.50
C VAL A 145 -14.37 7.75 7.78
N ILE A 146 -14.69 7.03 8.87
CA ILE A 146 -15.08 7.66 10.14
C ILE A 146 -13.91 8.45 10.73
N SER A 147 -12.70 7.89 10.73
CA SER A 147 -11.48 8.59 11.17
C SER A 147 -11.23 9.86 10.35
N THR A 148 -11.41 9.80 9.04
CA THR A 148 -11.22 10.97 8.16
C THR A 148 -12.26 12.05 8.44
N ILE A 149 -13.53 11.68 8.62
CA ILE A 149 -14.59 12.63 9.00
C ILE A 149 -14.24 13.29 10.34
N GLY A 150 -13.87 12.51 11.36
CA GLY A 150 -13.49 13.03 12.67
C GLY A 150 -12.32 14.02 12.58
N THR A 151 -11.26 13.62 11.89
CA THR A 151 -10.06 14.47 11.69
C THR A 151 -10.39 15.76 10.95
N VAL A 152 -11.13 15.68 9.83
CA VAL A 152 -11.46 16.87 9.03
C VAL A 152 -12.31 17.85 9.83
N LEU A 153 -13.33 17.37 10.52
CA LEU A 153 -14.20 18.22 11.33
C LEU A 153 -13.45 18.89 12.47
N SER A 154 -12.75 18.11 13.27
CA SER A 154 -12.04 18.62 14.45
C SER A 154 -10.89 19.56 14.06
N CYS A 155 -10.06 19.15 13.07
CA CYS A 155 -8.93 19.96 12.63
C CYS A 155 -9.35 21.24 11.92
N THR A 156 -10.46 21.24 11.15
CA THR A 156 -11.00 22.43 10.52
C THR A 156 -11.46 23.45 11.57
N LEU A 157 -12.18 23.02 12.58
CA LEU A 157 -12.63 23.89 13.67
C LEU A 157 -11.46 24.50 14.45
N VAL A 158 -10.50 23.66 14.85
CA VAL A 158 -9.32 24.09 15.61
C VAL A 158 -8.42 25.01 14.76
N ALA A 159 -8.19 24.65 13.50
CA ALA A 159 -7.39 25.49 12.57
C ALA A 159 -8.06 26.86 12.35
N TYR A 160 -9.37 26.90 12.21
CA TYR A 160 -10.13 28.13 12.08
C TYR A 160 -10.00 29.00 13.33
N GLY A 161 -10.12 28.40 14.53
CA GLY A 161 -9.87 29.07 15.79
C GLY A 161 -8.48 29.74 15.86
N PHE A 162 -7.44 28.98 15.50
CA PHE A 162 -6.06 29.50 15.47
C PHE A 162 -5.78 30.44 14.29
N ALA A 163 -6.54 30.44 13.21
CA ALA A 163 -6.33 31.33 12.08
C ALA A 163 -7.00 32.68 12.26
N ARG A 164 -8.24 32.71 12.74
CA ARG A 164 -9.12 33.88 12.69
C ARG A 164 -9.32 34.57 14.02
N PHE A 165 -9.38 33.82 15.12
CA PHE A 165 -9.68 34.40 16.43
C PHE A 165 -8.41 34.88 17.16
N ARG A 166 -8.58 35.96 17.94
CA ARG A 166 -7.60 36.46 18.90
C ARG A 166 -8.05 36.08 20.30
N PHE A 167 -7.25 35.30 21.01
CA PHE A 167 -7.51 34.90 22.38
C PHE A 167 -6.20 34.84 23.18
N PRO A 168 -6.25 35.01 24.51
CA PRO A 168 -5.08 34.91 25.37
C PRO A 168 -4.43 33.52 25.24
N GLY A 169 -3.09 33.45 25.16
CA GLY A 169 -2.38 32.19 25.07
C GLY A 169 -2.36 31.53 23.68
N ARG A 170 -2.93 32.16 22.63
CA ARG A 170 -2.97 31.59 21.26
C ARG A 170 -1.58 31.13 20.76
N GLY A 171 -0.54 31.95 20.95
CA GLY A 171 0.82 31.63 20.50
C GLY A 171 1.38 30.39 21.23
N PRO A 172 1.51 30.40 22.55
CA PRO A 172 1.96 29.28 23.34
C PRO A 172 1.17 27.99 23.10
N LEU A 173 -0.16 28.05 23.02
CA LEU A 173 -1.00 26.88 22.75
C LEU A 173 -0.76 26.31 21.35
N PHE A 174 -0.57 27.16 20.34
CA PHE A 174 -0.23 26.70 19.00
C PHE A 174 1.16 26.07 18.96
N THR A 175 2.14 26.65 19.66
CA THR A 175 3.49 26.08 19.78
C THR A 175 3.44 24.72 20.48
N LEU A 176 2.67 24.59 21.56
CA LEU A 176 2.47 23.30 22.25
C LEU A 176 1.84 22.27 21.33
N LEU A 177 0.80 22.64 20.57
CA LEU A 177 0.18 21.77 19.59
C LEU A 177 1.21 21.27 18.57
N ILE A 178 2.02 22.16 18.00
CA ILE A 178 3.05 21.77 17.01
C ILE A 178 4.13 20.89 17.65
N ALA A 179 4.50 21.15 18.91
CA ALA A 179 5.47 20.34 19.63
C ALA A 179 5.03 18.86 19.74
N THR A 180 3.73 18.59 19.75
CA THR A 180 3.23 17.19 19.76
C THR A 180 3.58 16.40 18.51
N ILE A 181 3.89 17.04 17.37
CA ILE A 181 4.34 16.34 16.15
C ILE A 181 5.64 15.55 16.40
N PHE A 182 6.50 16.07 17.29
CA PHE A 182 7.80 15.46 17.58
C PHE A 182 7.71 14.31 18.57
N LEU A 183 6.53 14.04 19.14
CA LEU A 183 6.34 12.89 20.05
C LEU A 183 6.23 11.60 19.24
N PRO A 184 7.17 10.66 19.37
CA PRO A 184 7.08 9.37 18.67
C PRO A 184 5.86 8.59 19.16
N THR A 185 5.08 8.05 18.22
CA THR A 185 3.90 7.22 18.53
C THR A 185 4.25 6.01 19.42
N ALA A 186 5.45 5.46 19.25
CA ALA A 186 5.93 4.35 20.08
C ALA A 186 6.03 4.69 21.58
N VAL A 187 6.36 5.95 21.91
CA VAL A 187 6.46 6.42 23.30
C VAL A 187 5.08 6.60 23.93
N THR A 188 4.12 7.08 23.16
CA THR A 188 2.77 7.35 23.66
C THR A 188 1.88 6.10 23.69
N LEU A 189 2.26 5.02 22.98
CA LEU A 189 1.44 3.83 22.84
C LEU A 189 1.17 3.14 24.17
N ILE A 190 2.19 2.91 25.01
CA ILE A 190 2.01 2.19 26.29
C ILE A 190 1.11 2.97 27.25
N PRO A 191 1.32 4.29 27.49
CA PRO A 191 0.43 5.07 28.33
C PRO A 191 -1.01 5.10 27.80
N THR A 192 -1.21 5.30 26.50
CA THR A 192 -2.56 5.33 25.92
C THR A 192 -3.24 3.96 25.98
N TYR A 193 -2.50 2.87 25.77
CA TYR A 193 -3.02 1.52 25.92
C TYR A 193 -3.52 1.27 27.34
N THR A 194 -2.73 1.66 28.35
CA THR A 194 -3.13 1.51 29.76
C THR A 194 -4.43 2.26 30.07
N ILE A 195 -4.55 3.51 29.60
CA ILE A 195 -5.79 4.28 29.76
C ILE A 195 -6.96 3.57 29.08
N PHE A 196 -6.79 3.10 27.84
CA PHE A 196 -7.88 2.45 27.09
C PHE A 196 -8.28 1.09 27.67
N VAL A 197 -7.34 0.38 28.33
CA VAL A 197 -7.69 -0.82 29.14
C VAL A 197 -8.57 -0.44 30.31
N GLN A 198 -8.18 0.61 31.08
CA GLN A 198 -8.91 1.03 32.28
C GLN A 198 -10.35 1.48 31.97
N ILE A 199 -10.57 2.14 30.84
CA ILE A 199 -11.90 2.60 30.41
C ILE A 199 -12.66 1.57 29.56
N GLY A 200 -12.11 0.34 29.36
CA GLY A 200 -12.76 -0.75 28.67
C GLY A 200 -12.89 -0.60 27.15
N TRP A 201 -12.01 0.20 26.53
CA TRP A 201 -12.06 0.43 25.08
C TRP A 201 -11.27 -0.59 24.27
N VAL A 202 -10.29 -1.28 24.85
CA VAL A 202 -9.50 -2.31 24.17
C VAL A 202 -10.42 -3.46 23.70
N GLY A 203 -10.21 -3.96 22.50
CA GLY A 203 -11.09 -4.94 21.84
C GLY A 203 -12.30 -4.30 21.15
N THR A 204 -12.33 -2.97 20.98
CA THR A 204 -13.33 -2.22 20.22
C THR A 204 -12.69 -1.24 19.25
N TRP A 205 -13.47 -0.60 18.38
CA TRP A 205 -12.96 0.46 17.49
C TRP A 205 -12.79 1.83 18.18
N LEU A 206 -13.23 1.99 19.44
CA LEU A 206 -13.18 3.27 20.14
C LEU A 206 -11.76 3.87 20.20
N PRO A 207 -10.69 3.12 20.55
CA PRO A 207 -9.32 3.64 20.55
C PRO A 207 -8.85 4.17 19.20
N LEU A 208 -9.38 3.61 18.09
CA LEU A 208 -9.00 3.98 16.74
C LEU A 208 -9.80 5.17 16.22
N LEU A 209 -11.03 5.34 16.66
CA LEU A 209 -11.96 6.33 16.12
C LEU A 209 -12.07 7.58 17.00
N VAL A 210 -12.30 7.42 18.31
CA VAL A 210 -12.58 8.56 19.17
C VAL A 210 -11.46 9.62 19.19
N PRO A 211 -10.17 9.25 19.27
CA PRO A 211 -9.09 10.23 19.25
C PRO A 211 -9.05 11.09 17.98
N THR A 212 -9.57 10.59 16.85
CA THR A 212 -9.57 11.35 15.58
C THR A 212 -10.49 12.55 15.60
N PHE A 213 -11.46 12.59 16.53
CA PHE A 213 -12.33 13.75 16.75
C PHE A 213 -11.70 14.83 17.65
N PHE A 214 -10.47 14.60 18.11
CA PHE A 214 -9.70 15.54 18.91
C PHE A 214 -8.47 15.99 18.11
N ALA A 215 -8.63 16.81 17.16
CA ALA A 215 -7.66 17.40 16.24
C ALA A 215 -6.19 16.94 16.40
N ASN A 216 -5.50 16.67 15.29
CA ASN A 216 -4.07 16.39 15.28
C ASN A 216 -3.27 17.60 14.79
N ALA A 217 -2.05 17.76 15.29
CA ALA A 217 -1.21 18.92 15.04
C ALA A 217 -0.85 19.10 13.55
N TYR A 218 -0.58 18.02 12.81
CA TYR A 218 -0.20 18.08 11.40
C TYR A 218 -1.33 18.66 10.53
N SER A 219 -2.53 18.13 10.67
CA SER A 219 -3.70 18.58 9.90
C SER A 219 -4.13 20.00 10.29
N VAL A 220 -4.08 20.33 11.59
CA VAL A 220 -4.34 21.69 12.07
C VAL A 220 -3.33 22.69 11.50
N PHE A 221 -2.05 22.34 11.50
CA PHE A 221 -1.00 23.20 10.93
C PHE A 221 -1.27 23.48 9.46
N LEU A 222 -1.48 22.43 8.66
CA LEU A 222 -1.72 22.55 7.21
C LEU A 222 -2.96 23.42 6.92
N LEU A 223 -4.08 23.13 7.56
CA LEU A 223 -5.32 23.91 7.37
C LEU A 223 -5.17 25.35 7.84
N ARG A 224 -4.52 25.59 9.00
CA ARG A 224 -4.30 26.94 9.51
C ARG A 224 -3.43 27.76 8.54
N GLN A 225 -2.34 27.18 8.01
CA GLN A 225 -1.51 27.91 7.04
C GLN A 225 -2.31 28.30 5.80
N TYR A 226 -3.15 27.40 5.31
CA TYR A 226 -4.01 27.72 4.18
C TYR A 226 -5.07 28.78 4.53
N PHE A 227 -5.74 28.68 5.69
CA PHE A 227 -6.73 29.67 6.12
C PHE A 227 -6.15 31.08 6.27
N LEU A 228 -4.86 31.19 6.62
CA LEU A 228 -4.17 32.46 6.71
C LEU A 228 -3.92 33.12 5.34
N THR A 229 -3.94 32.37 4.23
CA THR A 229 -3.82 32.92 2.87
C THR A 229 -5.12 33.53 2.38
N ILE A 230 -6.27 33.18 2.95
CA ILE A 230 -7.56 33.72 2.59
C ILE A 230 -7.68 35.17 3.14
N PRO A 231 -7.99 36.19 2.30
CA PRO A 231 -8.10 37.57 2.75
C PRO A 231 -9.11 37.74 3.87
N ARG A 232 -8.82 38.62 4.84
CA ARG A 232 -9.71 38.88 5.99
C ARG A 232 -10.94 39.66 5.61
N GLU A 233 -10.88 40.42 4.54
CA GLU A 233 -12.00 41.20 3.97
C GLU A 233 -13.20 40.31 3.66
N MET A 234 -12.98 39.05 3.39
CA MET A 234 -14.06 38.09 3.18
C MET A 234 -14.80 37.72 4.47
N ASP A 235 -14.08 37.63 5.60
CA ASP A 235 -14.70 37.43 6.92
C ASP A 235 -15.49 38.69 7.33
N GLU A 236 -14.93 39.86 7.04
CA GLU A 236 -15.55 41.16 7.33
C GLU A 236 -16.84 41.36 6.51
N ALA A 237 -16.80 41.06 5.21
CA ALA A 237 -18.00 41.12 4.34
C ALA A 237 -19.08 40.15 4.86
N ALA A 238 -18.73 38.92 5.20
CA ALA A 238 -19.67 37.97 5.77
C ALA A 238 -20.28 38.47 7.10
N SER A 239 -19.47 39.17 7.92
CA SER A 239 -19.95 39.75 9.18
C SER A 239 -20.93 40.91 8.94
N ILE A 240 -20.70 41.74 7.92
CA ILE A 240 -21.62 42.81 7.50
C ILE A 240 -22.96 42.22 7.04
N ASP A 241 -22.92 41.07 6.35
CA ASP A 241 -24.11 40.29 5.94
C ASP A 241 -24.79 39.56 7.10
N GLY A 242 -24.33 39.76 8.35
CA GLY A 242 -24.89 39.15 9.56
C GLY A 242 -24.52 37.68 9.75
N ALA A 243 -23.46 37.17 9.09
CA ALA A 243 -23.02 35.81 9.29
C ALA A 243 -22.22 35.67 10.61
N GLY A 244 -22.67 34.78 11.49
CA GLY A 244 -21.88 34.37 12.66
C GLY A 244 -20.69 33.49 12.27
N PRO A 245 -19.73 33.25 13.22
CA PRO A 245 -18.45 32.55 12.95
C PRO A 245 -18.60 31.20 12.26
N LEU A 246 -19.54 30.35 12.69
CA LEU A 246 -19.74 29.01 12.08
C LEU A 246 -20.34 29.13 10.66
N ARG A 247 -21.18 30.13 10.41
CA ARG A 247 -21.71 30.40 9.07
C ARG A 247 -20.61 30.91 8.15
N THR A 248 -19.73 31.79 8.62
CA THR A 248 -18.56 32.28 7.89
C THR A 248 -17.60 31.09 7.58
N LEU A 249 -17.31 30.25 8.57
CA LEU A 249 -16.50 29.03 8.34
C LEU A 249 -17.08 28.17 7.22
N ARG A 250 -18.38 27.82 7.32
CA ARG A 250 -19.02 26.91 6.38
C ARG A 250 -19.21 27.50 4.98
N SER A 251 -19.62 28.76 4.89
CA SER A 251 -20.07 29.41 3.62
C SER A 251 -18.94 30.16 2.90
N VAL A 252 -17.88 30.54 3.61
CA VAL A 252 -16.78 31.37 3.05
C VAL A 252 -15.47 30.59 3.10
N ILE A 253 -15.03 30.18 4.29
CA ILE A 253 -13.66 29.61 4.48
C ILE A 253 -13.55 28.19 3.90
N VAL A 254 -14.49 27.27 4.24
CA VAL A 254 -14.44 25.88 3.78
C VAL A 254 -14.48 25.76 2.26
N PRO A 255 -15.37 26.46 1.51
CA PRO A 255 -15.38 26.42 0.05
C PRO A 255 -14.06 26.85 -0.59
N GLN A 256 -13.41 27.89 -0.06
CA GLN A 256 -12.13 28.39 -0.56
C GLN A 256 -10.97 27.49 -0.16
N ALA A 257 -11.05 26.87 1.02
CA ALA A 257 -10.02 25.96 1.53
C ALA A 257 -10.22 24.52 1.07
N TRP A 258 -11.15 24.26 0.16
CA TRP A 258 -11.42 22.90 -0.33
C TRP A 258 -10.17 22.14 -0.80
N PRO A 259 -9.18 22.76 -1.49
CA PRO A 259 -7.94 22.07 -1.84
C PRO A 259 -7.15 21.58 -0.64
N ALA A 260 -7.01 22.38 0.41
CA ALA A 260 -6.30 21.99 1.64
C ALA A 260 -7.08 20.93 2.42
N ILE A 261 -8.39 21.05 2.50
CA ILE A 261 -9.28 20.06 3.13
C ILE A 261 -9.18 18.73 2.39
N THR A 262 -9.18 18.74 1.06
CA THR A 262 -9.00 17.52 0.25
C THR A 262 -7.64 16.86 0.52
N ALA A 263 -6.58 17.65 0.71
CA ALA A 263 -5.27 17.11 1.09
C ALA A 263 -5.32 16.41 2.46
N VAL A 264 -5.99 17.00 3.46
CA VAL A 264 -6.20 16.38 4.77
C VAL A 264 -7.01 15.09 4.66
N ILE A 265 -8.08 15.10 3.85
CA ILE A 265 -8.90 13.90 3.58
C ILE A 265 -8.02 12.77 3.04
N LEU A 266 -7.24 13.05 1.99
CA LEU A 266 -6.39 12.05 1.35
C LEU A 266 -5.31 11.52 2.28
N PHE A 267 -4.61 12.40 2.98
CA PHE A 267 -3.54 12.00 3.90
C PHE A 267 -4.07 11.16 5.06
N ASN A 268 -5.17 11.58 5.69
CA ASN A 268 -5.74 10.83 6.80
C ASN A 268 -6.34 9.49 6.34
N PHE A 269 -7.02 9.47 5.20
CA PHE A 269 -7.56 8.22 4.65
C PHE A 269 -6.44 7.22 4.36
N VAL A 270 -5.38 7.63 3.64
CA VAL A 270 -4.24 6.76 3.31
C VAL A 270 -3.49 6.34 4.57
N TYR A 271 -3.34 7.22 5.55
CA TYR A 271 -2.72 6.91 6.84
C TYR A 271 -3.49 5.80 7.55
N THR A 272 -4.80 5.97 7.75
CA THR A 272 -5.65 4.96 8.42
C THR A 272 -5.76 3.67 7.59
N TRP A 273 -5.80 3.78 6.26
CA TRP A 273 -5.82 2.63 5.36
C TRP A 273 -4.58 1.73 5.53
N ASN A 274 -3.42 2.32 5.74
CA ASN A 274 -2.16 1.59 5.87
C ASN A 274 -1.79 1.26 7.33
N ASP A 275 -2.60 1.69 8.31
CA ASP A 275 -2.31 1.42 9.71
C ASP A 275 -2.45 -0.07 10.02
N TYR A 276 -1.34 -0.66 10.39
CA TYR A 276 -1.23 -2.05 10.81
C TYR A 276 -1.07 -2.17 12.32
N PHE A 277 -0.18 -1.33 12.87
CA PHE A 277 0.34 -1.53 14.22
C PHE A 277 -0.69 -1.16 15.30
N THR A 278 -1.37 -0.04 15.14
CA THR A 278 -2.36 0.44 16.11
C THR A 278 -3.55 -0.54 16.21
N PRO A 279 -4.17 -0.97 15.11
CA PRO A 279 -5.23 -1.99 15.16
C PRO A 279 -4.74 -3.34 15.69
N LEU A 280 -3.51 -3.76 15.38
CA LEU A 280 -2.95 -5.00 15.90
C LEU A 280 -2.93 -5.00 17.44
N VAL A 281 -2.54 -3.88 18.04
CA VAL A 281 -2.45 -3.74 19.51
C VAL A 281 -3.82 -3.67 20.13
N TYR A 282 -4.72 -2.81 19.63
CA TYR A 282 -6.02 -2.56 20.27
C TYR A 282 -7.08 -3.60 19.95
N LEU A 283 -6.99 -4.31 18.82
CA LEU A 283 -7.94 -5.33 18.40
C LEU A 283 -7.37 -6.76 18.52
N SER A 284 -6.33 -6.94 19.35
CA SER A 284 -5.78 -8.25 19.65
C SER A 284 -6.89 -9.14 20.27
N GLY A 285 -7.05 -10.36 19.73
CA GLY A 285 -8.11 -11.28 20.17
C GLY A 285 -9.52 -11.01 19.59
N ARG A 286 -9.70 -10.01 18.72
CA ARG A 286 -10.99 -9.70 18.05
C ARG A 286 -10.83 -9.70 16.53
N PRO A 287 -10.61 -10.87 15.89
CA PRO A 287 -10.36 -10.99 14.44
C PRO A 287 -11.49 -10.40 13.59
N GLU A 288 -12.73 -10.42 14.10
CA GLU A 288 -13.90 -9.91 13.40
C GLU A 288 -13.89 -8.38 13.22
N LEU A 289 -13.14 -7.65 14.06
CA LEU A 289 -13.03 -6.18 14.02
C LEU A 289 -11.75 -5.68 13.33
N GLN A 290 -10.81 -6.59 13.01
CA GLN A 290 -9.52 -6.24 12.44
C GLN A 290 -9.65 -5.65 11.03
N PRO A 291 -8.81 -4.66 10.68
CA PRO A 291 -8.71 -4.16 9.32
C PRO A 291 -7.84 -5.05 8.45
N LEU A 292 -7.82 -4.74 7.15
CA LEU A 292 -7.19 -5.52 6.09
C LEU A 292 -5.69 -5.73 6.30
N GLN A 293 -4.96 -4.70 6.76
CA GLN A 293 -3.52 -4.80 7.00
C GLN A 293 -3.17 -5.85 8.06
N VAL A 294 -3.96 -5.94 9.12
CA VAL A 294 -3.78 -6.96 10.16
C VAL A 294 -4.10 -8.35 9.63
N GLY A 295 -5.20 -8.48 8.86
CA GLY A 295 -5.57 -9.76 8.25
C GLY A 295 -4.53 -10.29 7.27
N LEU A 296 -3.93 -9.41 6.44
CA LEU A 296 -2.86 -9.79 5.51
C LEU A 296 -1.60 -10.28 6.23
N ALA A 297 -1.31 -9.76 7.41
CA ALA A 297 -0.14 -10.20 8.20
C ALA A 297 -0.25 -11.67 8.63
N ALA A 298 -1.44 -12.27 8.64
CA ALA A 298 -1.62 -13.69 8.93
C ALA A 298 -0.89 -14.61 7.95
N PHE A 299 -0.64 -14.16 6.71
CA PHE A 299 0.17 -14.91 5.74
C PHE A 299 1.68 -14.84 5.98
N ASN A 300 2.13 -14.05 6.94
CA ASN A 300 3.53 -13.94 7.35
C ASN A 300 3.77 -14.65 8.70
N GLY A 301 3.33 -15.89 8.82
CA GLY A 301 3.48 -16.68 10.04
C GLY A 301 4.90 -17.16 10.28
N LEU A 302 5.24 -17.41 11.55
CA LEU A 302 6.56 -17.89 11.99
C LEU A 302 6.97 -19.23 11.35
N TYR A 303 6.01 -20.10 11.01
CA TYR A 303 6.27 -21.45 10.50
C TYR A 303 5.92 -21.66 9.03
N SER A 304 5.18 -20.73 8.42
CA SER A 304 4.87 -20.77 6.99
C SER A 304 4.59 -19.36 6.47
N THR A 305 5.53 -18.82 5.72
CA THR A 305 5.34 -17.58 4.98
C THR A 305 4.83 -17.92 3.60
N LYS A 306 3.73 -17.25 3.17
CA LYS A 306 3.16 -17.41 1.83
C LYS A 306 3.34 -16.12 1.03
N PRO A 307 4.54 -15.89 0.46
CA PRO A 307 4.88 -14.61 -0.18
C PRO A 307 3.95 -14.26 -1.34
N ALA A 308 3.52 -15.25 -2.13
CA ALA A 308 2.59 -15.01 -3.25
C ALA A 308 1.23 -14.50 -2.76
N TYR A 309 0.72 -15.01 -1.63
CA TYR A 309 -0.54 -14.55 -1.05
C TYR A 309 -0.42 -13.15 -0.44
N ILE A 310 0.71 -12.85 0.22
CA ILE A 310 1.00 -11.49 0.71
C ILE A 310 0.99 -10.50 -0.45
N GLN A 311 1.67 -10.83 -1.56
CA GLN A 311 1.71 -9.96 -2.74
C GLN A 311 0.34 -9.83 -3.42
N ALA A 312 -0.43 -10.92 -3.53
CA ALA A 312 -1.78 -10.89 -4.09
C ALA A 312 -2.71 -10.02 -3.22
N GLY A 313 -2.68 -10.19 -1.90
CA GLY A 313 -3.44 -9.36 -0.97
C GLY A 313 -3.02 -7.88 -1.03
N ALA A 314 -1.73 -7.59 -1.08
CA ALA A 314 -1.22 -6.23 -1.23
C ALA A 314 -1.70 -5.58 -2.55
N MET A 315 -1.69 -6.32 -3.67
CA MET A 315 -2.21 -5.84 -4.95
C MET A 315 -3.72 -5.55 -4.91
N MET A 316 -4.50 -6.38 -4.22
CA MET A 316 -5.93 -6.10 -4.01
C MET A 316 -6.14 -4.86 -3.15
N THR A 317 -5.32 -4.70 -2.12
CA THR A 317 -5.42 -3.60 -1.15
C THR A 317 -5.08 -2.25 -1.77
N ILE A 318 -4.07 -2.18 -2.65
CA ILE A 318 -3.61 -0.92 -3.27
C ILE A 318 -4.64 -0.33 -4.23
N ALA A 319 -5.59 -1.12 -4.72
CA ALA A 319 -6.60 -0.66 -5.69
C ALA A 319 -7.43 0.52 -5.14
N VAL A 320 -7.85 0.48 -3.88
CA VAL A 320 -8.69 1.53 -3.28
C VAL A 320 -7.97 2.87 -3.14
N PRO A 321 -6.75 2.96 -2.54
CA PRO A 321 -5.99 4.21 -2.53
C PRO A 321 -5.70 4.77 -3.92
N VAL A 322 -5.39 3.91 -4.91
CA VAL A 322 -5.13 4.34 -6.28
C VAL A 322 -6.38 4.94 -6.93
N ILE A 323 -7.54 4.27 -6.79
CA ILE A 323 -8.83 4.80 -7.30
C ILE A 323 -9.12 6.14 -6.65
N LEU A 324 -8.99 6.23 -5.34
CA LEU A 324 -9.21 7.47 -4.60
C LEU A 324 -8.28 8.59 -5.08
N PHE A 325 -6.98 8.30 -5.26
CA PHE A 325 -6.04 9.27 -5.81
C PHE A 325 -6.43 9.74 -7.22
N ILE A 326 -6.81 8.83 -8.12
CA ILE A 326 -7.27 9.16 -9.47
C ILE A 326 -8.49 10.09 -9.43
N CYS A 327 -9.44 9.83 -8.54
CA CYS A 327 -10.63 10.68 -8.38
C CYS A 327 -10.28 12.11 -7.92
N PHE A 328 -9.34 12.25 -7.01
CA PHE A 328 -9.00 13.54 -6.38
C PHE A 328 -7.79 14.26 -6.96
N GLN A 329 -6.99 13.63 -7.85
CA GLN A 329 -5.73 14.17 -8.37
C GLN A 329 -5.83 15.59 -8.93
N ARG A 330 -6.94 15.91 -9.62
CA ARG A 330 -7.14 17.26 -10.22
C ARG A 330 -7.24 18.36 -9.16
N THR A 331 -7.94 18.08 -8.07
CA THR A 331 -8.09 19.03 -6.96
C THR A 331 -6.79 19.20 -6.21
N PHE A 332 -6.05 18.10 -6.02
CA PHE A 332 -4.76 18.09 -5.34
C PHE A 332 -3.69 18.90 -6.12
N VAL A 333 -3.55 18.66 -7.43
CA VAL A 333 -2.57 19.35 -8.28
C VAL A 333 -2.85 20.84 -8.37
N ARG A 334 -4.12 21.25 -8.49
CA ARG A 334 -4.50 22.68 -8.51
C ARG A 334 -4.17 23.38 -7.19
N GLY A 335 -4.39 22.72 -6.06
CA GLY A 335 -4.08 23.28 -4.74
C GLY A 335 -2.58 23.53 -4.52
N ILE A 336 -1.72 22.66 -5.01
CA ILE A 336 -0.25 22.82 -4.91
C ILE A 336 0.24 23.95 -5.83
N MET A 337 -0.30 24.06 -7.05
CA MET A 337 0.13 25.08 -8.00
C MET A 337 -0.28 26.50 -7.61
N SER A 338 -1.41 26.69 -6.92
CA SER A 338 -1.84 28.01 -6.46
C SER A 338 -0.99 28.60 -5.33
N THR A 339 -0.30 27.74 -4.57
CA THR A 339 0.62 28.18 -3.51
C THR A 339 2.06 28.40 -3.99
N GLY A 340 2.40 28.02 -5.23
CA GLY A 340 3.76 28.05 -5.78
C GLY A 340 4.05 29.12 -6.84
N VAL A 341 3.07 29.90 -7.29
CA VAL A 341 3.19 30.81 -8.46
C VAL A 341 2.79 32.25 -8.15
N GLU A 342 2.91 32.72 -6.91
CA GLU A 342 2.91 34.17 -6.67
C GLU A 342 4.29 34.57 -6.14
N LYS A 343 5.19 34.86 -7.08
CA LYS A 343 6.31 35.79 -6.95
C LYS A 343 6.45 36.58 -8.23
#